data_bb7de2a7ab7d5b5e91a43584ecb26aaf
#
_entry.id   bb7de2a7ab7d5b5e91a43584ecb26aaf
#
_cell.length_a   1.000
_cell.length_b   1.000
_cell.length_c   1.000
_cell.angle_alpha   90.00
_cell.angle_beta   90.00
_cell.angle_gamma   90.00
#
_symmetry.space_group_name_H-M   'P 1'
#
loop_
_entity.id
_entity.type
_entity.pdbx_description
1 polymer ?
#
loop_
_entity_poly.entity_id
_entity_poly.type
_entity_poly.pdbx_seq_one_letter_code
_entity_poly.pdbx_strand_id
1 'polypeptide(L)'
;MTTTQRQGQYAPPTGASSILGLEASGHIAELGPACQGHWKIGDPAMVLLPGGGQAQYVTAPEEFLMPIPAGLTLSQAAAIPEAWLTAFQLLHLVGNVQAGETVLIHAGSSGVGTAAIQLARMAGAIPLVTAGSRHKLQMAEKLGAAAGFNYKEEDFSEATLKFTKGAGVNLILDCIGGSYWEKNVNCLALDGRWILYGLMGGADISGPLFSKLLFKRGSLITTLLRSRDKKYKQRLVEAFTEQILPHFSTESPQRLLPVLDRVYPVTAIQEAHAYMESNKNMGKIVLELPQ
;
A
#
# COMPACT_ATOMS: atom_id res chain seq x y z
N MET A 1 -7.86 0.27 -6.38
CA MET A 1 -8.39 1.66 -6.54
C MET A 1 -8.62 2.05 -7.98
N THR A 2 -7.69 1.84 -8.91
CA THR A 2 -7.89 2.20 -10.34
C THR A 2 -9.09 1.49 -10.96
N THR A 3 -9.24 0.18 -10.76
CA THR A 3 -10.42 -0.58 -11.22
C THR A 3 -11.72 -0.09 -10.57
N THR A 4 -11.70 0.20 -9.28
CA THR A 4 -12.85 0.73 -8.52
C THR A 4 -13.27 2.11 -9.03
N GLN A 5 -12.30 2.98 -9.37
CA GLN A 5 -12.57 4.27 -9.99
C GLN A 5 -13.18 4.10 -11.39
N ARG A 6 -12.65 3.20 -12.21
CA ARG A 6 -13.20 2.89 -13.53
C ARG A 6 -14.67 2.45 -13.44
N GLN A 7 -15.02 1.69 -12.41
CA GLN A 7 -16.37 1.21 -12.13
C GLN A 7 -17.29 2.29 -11.52
N GLY A 8 -16.83 3.53 -11.33
CA GLY A 8 -17.60 4.61 -10.74
C GLY A 8 -17.78 4.54 -9.22
N GLN A 9 -17.12 3.59 -8.56
CA GLN A 9 -17.25 3.35 -7.12
C GLN A 9 -16.23 4.12 -6.27
N TYR A 10 -15.34 4.87 -6.89
CA TYR A 10 -14.31 5.67 -6.22
C TYR A 10 -14.09 6.98 -6.98
N ALA A 11 -14.81 8.02 -6.59
CA ALA A 11 -14.74 9.33 -7.24
C ALA A 11 -13.34 9.97 -7.08
N PRO A 12 -12.80 10.63 -8.13
CA PRO A 12 -11.60 11.42 -8.00
C PRO A 12 -11.85 12.63 -7.10
N PRO A 13 -10.83 13.12 -6.37
CA PRO A 13 -10.93 14.38 -5.64
C PRO A 13 -11.21 15.55 -6.58
N THR A 14 -11.83 16.60 -6.07
CA THR A 14 -12.09 17.83 -6.84
C THR A 14 -10.79 18.36 -7.45
N GLY A 15 -10.79 18.66 -8.74
CA GLY A 15 -9.63 19.16 -9.49
C GLY A 15 -8.64 18.08 -9.94
N ALA A 16 -8.83 16.82 -9.57
CA ALA A 16 -8.00 15.74 -10.10
C ALA A 16 -8.41 15.37 -11.54
N SER A 17 -7.45 14.88 -12.33
CA SER A 17 -7.71 14.35 -13.67
C SER A 17 -8.72 13.21 -13.63
N SER A 18 -9.60 13.14 -14.61
CA SER A 18 -10.50 12.00 -14.84
C SER A 18 -9.75 10.79 -15.42
N ILE A 19 -8.58 11.00 -16.00
CA ILE A 19 -7.70 9.91 -16.45
C ILE A 19 -7.25 9.11 -15.23
N LEU A 20 -7.26 7.80 -15.36
CA LEU A 20 -6.87 6.87 -14.30
C LEU A 20 -5.36 6.94 -14.02
N GLY A 21 -4.94 6.35 -12.90
CA GLY A 21 -3.54 6.26 -12.49
C GLY A 21 -3.17 7.24 -11.38
N LEU A 22 -2.63 6.71 -10.28
CA LEU A 22 -2.32 7.46 -9.05
C LEU A 22 -0.82 7.61 -8.84
N GLU A 23 -0.03 7.12 -9.76
CA GLU A 23 1.42 7.12 -9.71
C GLU A 23 2.00 6.98 -11.12
N ALA A 24 3.22 7.43 -11.28
CA ALA A 24 3.99 7.28 -12.52
C ALA A 24 5.49 7.29 -12.23
N SER A 25 6.27 6.80 -13.19
CA SER A 25 7.72 7.01 -13.28
C SER A 25 8.09 7.36 -14.73
N GLY A 26 9.13 8.13 -14.89
CA GLY A 26 9.57 8.58 -16.19
C GLY A 26 10.73 9.56 -16.07
N HIS A 27 10.88 10.41 -17.08
CA HIS A 27 11.88 11.48 -17.10
C HIS A 27 11.21 12.85 -17.08
N ILE A 28 11.86 13.80 -16.44
CA ILE A 28 11.40 15.18 -16.44
C ILE A 28 11.47 15.74 -17.85
N ALA A 29 10.33 16.06 -18.43
CA ALA A 29 10.23 16.61 -19.78
C ALA A 29 10.27 18.15 -19.78
N GLU A 30 9.66 18.77 -18.78
CA GLU A 30 9.53 20.23 -18.66
C GLU A 30 9.48 20.63 -17.19
N LEU A 31 9.97 21.83 -16.88
CA LEU A 31 9.93 22.42 -15.53
C LEU A 31 9.09 23.69 -15.56
N GLY A 32 8.18 23.82 -14.62
CA GLY A 32 7.39 25.04 -14.42
C GLY A 32 8.26 26.19 -13.89
N PRO A 33 7.81 27.46 -14.08
CA PRO A 33 8.61 28.62 -13.71
C PRO A 33 8.82 28.79 -12.19
N ALA A 34 8.07 28.09 -11.37
CA ALA A 34 8.15 28.14 -9.90
C ALA A 34 8.98 27.02 -9.28
N CYS A 35 9.59 26.13 -10.10
CA CYS A 35 10.43 25.05 -9.60
C CYS A 35 11.66 25.58 -8.87
N GLN A 36 12.04 24.94 -7.76
CA GLN A 36 13.12 25.39 -6.88
C GLN A 36 14.53 24.94 -7.33
N GLY A 37 14.65 24.32 -8.51
CA GLY A 37 15.93 23.92 -9.10
C GLY A 37 16.51 22.61 -8.59
N HIS A 38 15.74 21.80 -7.91
CA HIS A 38 16.15 20.44 -7.46
C HIS A 38 16.18 19.43 -8.63
N TRP A 39 15.42 19.68 -9.67
CA TRP A 39 15.26 18.80 -10.83
C TRP A 39 15.76 19.44 -12.13
N LYS A 40 16.19 18.61 -13.05
CA LYS A 40 16.60 19.00 -14.40
C LYS A 40 15.81 18.22 -15.44
N ILE A 41 15.66 18.77 -16.62
CA ILE A 41 15.11 18.06 -17.77
C ILE A 41 15.97 16.83 -18.04
N GLY A 42 15.31 15.66 -18.20
CA GLY A 42 15.95 14.37 -18.39
C GLY A 42 16.19 13.57 -17.10
N ASP A 43 16.06 14.18 -15.93
CA ASP A 43 16.22 13.43 -14.66
C ASP A 43 15.15 12.34 -14.55
N PRO A 44 15.53 11.11 -14.13
CA PRO A 44 14.57 10.05 -13.83
C PRO A 44 13.86 10.33 -12.51
N ALA A 45 12.55 10.23 -12.52
CA ALA A 45 11.72 10.49 -11.35
C ALA A 45 10.53 9.55 -11.26
N MET A 46 10.02 9.37 -10.06
CA MET A 46 8.74 8.74 -9.79
C MET A 46 7.86 9.68 -8.94
N VAL A 47 6.53 9.54 -9.03
CA VAL A 47 5.62 10.54 -8.48
C VAL A 47 4.31 9.94 -8.00
N LEU A 48 3.79 10.49 -6.88
CA LEU A 48 2.43 10.27 -6.41
C LEU A 48 1.48 11.27 -7.06
N LEU A 49 0.37 10.78 -7.62
CA LEU A 49 -0.61 11.58 -8.37
C LEU A 49 -2.02 11.46 -7.78
N PRO A 50 -2.84 12.49 -7.87
CA PRO A 50 -4.26 12.41 -7.52
C PRO A 50 -5.09 11.73 -8.63
N GLY A 51 -4.53 11.58 -9.82
CA GLY A 51 -5.09 11.02 -11.06
C GLY A 51 -4.17 11.34 -12.23
N GLY A 52 -4.48 10.83 -13.42
CA GLY A 52 -3.76 11.18 -14.65
C GLY A 52 -2.52 10.32 -14.96
N GLY A 53 -2.17 9.35 -14.10
CA GLY A 53 -0.93 8.57 -14.26
C GLY A 53 -0.92 7.64 -15.48
N GLN A 54 -2.07 7.30 -16.06
CA GLN A 54 -2.15 6.50 -17.29
C GLN A 54 -2.11 7.40 -18.53
N ALA A 55 -1.09 8.24 -18.64
CA ALA A 55 -0.86 9.19 -19.72
C ALA A 55 0.64 9.27 -20.04
N GLN A 56 0.96 9.63 -21.28
CA GLN A 56 2.33 9.77 -21.74
C GLN A 56 3.08 10.90 -20.99
N TYR A 57 2.36 11.96 -20.64
CA TYR A 57 2.86 13.06 -19.82
C TYR A 57 1.94 13.30 -18.65
N VAL A 58 2.53 13.58 -17.51
CA VAL A 58 1.82 13.93 -16.28
C VAL A 58 2.38 15.24 -15.72
N THR A 59 1.52 16.02 -15.09
CA THR A 59 1.94 17.21 -14.34
C THR A 59 1.79 16.95 -12.85
N ALA A 60 2.77 17.34 -12.08
CA ALA A 60 2.77 17.14 -10.63
C ALA A 60 3.48 18.31 -9.93
N PRO A 61 3.10 18.62 -8.68
CA PRO A 61 3.91 19.46 -7.82
C PRO A 61 5.31 18.89 -7.63
N GLU A 62 6.34 19.74 -7.66
CA GLU A 62 7.73 19.33 -7.47
C GLU A 62 7.94 18.54 -6.17
N GLU A 63 7.21 18.90 -5.12
CA GLU A 63 7.27 18.29 -3.80
C GLU A 63 6.76 16.85 -3.72
N PHE A 64 6.12 16.35 -4.78
CA PHE A 64 5.63 14.96 -4.86
C PHE A 64 6.55 14.03 -5.66
N LEU A 65 7.57 14.61 -6.28
CA LEU A 65 8.58 13.86 -7.01
C LEU A 65 9.57 13.20 -6.05
N MET A 66 9.95 11.99 -6.40
CA MET A 66 10.99 11.23 -5.69
C MET A 66 12.04 10.76 -6.72
N PRO A 67 13.33 10.78 -6.36
CA PRO A 67 14.38 10.22 -7.22
C PRO A 67 14.22 8.71 -7.32
N ILE A 68 14.56 8.15 -8.48
CA ILE A 68 14.58 6.70 -8.65
C ILE A 68 15.86 6.15 -8.04
N PRO A 69 15.78 5.23 -7.07
CA PRO A 69 16.94 4.60 -6.48
C PRO A 69 17.82 3.90 -7.51
N ALA A 70 19.13 4.00 -7.37
CA ALA A 70 20.08 3.34 -8.24
C ALA A 70 19.83 1.83 -8.30
N GLY A 71 19.85 1.28 -9.52
CA GLY A 71 19.60 -0.14 -9.76
C GLY A 71 18.13 -0.54 -9.93
N LEU A 72 17.18 0.40 -9.83
CA LEU A 72 15.78 0.16 -10.19
C LEU A 72 15.50 0.61 -11.63
N THR A 73 14.70 -0.17 -12.35
CA THR A 73 14.15 0.22 -13.65
C THR A 73 12.97 1.19 -13.46
N LEU A 74 12.58 1.90 -14.53
CA LEU A 74 11.39 2.75 -14.53
C LEU A 74 10.13 1.95 -14.12
N SER A 75 9.96 0.74 -14.66
CA SER A 75 8.80 -0.11 -14.31
C SER A 75 8.79 -0.50 -12.83
N GLN A 76 9.95 -0.78 -12.23
CA GLN A 76 10.05 -1.03 -10.79
C GLN A 76 9.76 0.23 -9.98
N ALA A 77 10.26 1.38 -10.40
CA ALA A 77 10.00 2.67 -9.76
C ALA A 77 8.51 3.06 -9.83
N ALA A 78 7.82 2.78 -10.95
CA ALA A 78 6.38 3.00 -11.06
C ALA A 78 5.53 2.20 -10.07
N ALA A 79 6.09 1.15 -9.47
CA ALA A 79 5.42 0.31 -8.48
C ALA A 79 5.56 0.82 -7.03
N ILE A 80 6.28 1.94 -6.83
CA ILE A 80 6.61 2.44 -5.47
C ILE A 80 5.61 3.48 -4.95
N PRO A 81 5.31 4.61 -5.61
CA PRO A 81 4.73 5.78 -4.95
C PRO A 81 3.44 5.50 -4.18
N GLU A 82 2.40 5.00 -4.83
CA GLU A 82 1.09 4.79 -4.18
C GLU A 82 1.15 3.68 -3.14
N ALA A 83 1.77 2.55 -3.45
CA ALA A 83 1.77 1.39 -2.57
C ALA A 83 2.65 1.59 -1.32
N TRP A 84 3.86 2.11 -1.52
CA TRP A 84 4.81 2.26 -0.42
C TRP A 84 4.52 3.47 0.45
N LEU A 85 4.10 4.60 -0.12
CA LEU A 85 3.65 5.76 0.66
C LEU A 85 2.39 5.41 1.47
N THR A 86 1.46 4.62 0.90
CA THR A 86 0.31 4.12 1.67
C THR A 86 0.77 3.22 2.82
N ALA A 87 1.63 2.24 2.58
CA ALA A 87 2.12 1.35 3.62
C ALA A 87 2.90 2.10 4.72
N PHE A 88 3.75 3.05 4.33
CA PHE A 88 4.50 3.90 5.25
C PHE A 88 3.56 4.78 6.11
N GLN A 89 2.57 5.43 5.49
CA GLN A 89 1.55 6.17 6.21
C GLN A 89 0.83 5.30 7.24
N LEU A 90 0.39 4.10 6.84
CA LEU A 90 -0.38 3.19 7.69
C LEU A 90 0.45 2.72 8.89
N LEU A 91 1.69 2.34 8.68
CA LEU A 91 2.55 1.79 9.73
C LEU A 91 3.09 2.88 10.66
N HIS A 92 3.67 3.95 10.10
CA HIS A 92 4.44 4.91 10.88
C HIS A 92 3.61 6.13 11.31
N LEU A 93 2.88 6.77 10.39
CA LEU A 93 2.19 8.03 10.70
C LEU A 93 0.85 7.82 11.40
N VAL A 94 0.11 6.77 11.04
CA VAL A 94 -1.22 6.49 11.59
C VAL A 94 -1.15 5.41 12.65
N GLY A 95 -0.44 4.32 12.37
CA GLY A 95 -0.34 3.15 13.24
C GLY A 95 0.69 3.29 14.35
N ASN A 96 1.67 4.17 14.18
CA ASN A 96 2.77 4.34 15.13
C ASN A 96 3.36 2.99 15.59
N VAL A 97 3.69 2.14 14.61
CA VAL A 97 4.20 0.79 14.84
C VAL A 97 5.48 0.81 15.67
N GLN A 98 5.58 -0.08 16.64
CA GLN A 98 6.74 -0.21 17.52
C GLN A 98 7.45 -1.55 17.28
N ALA A 99 8.76 -1.58 17.57
CA ALA A 99 9.52 -2.82 17.53
C ALA A 99 8.93 -3.86 18.51
N GLY A 100 8.84 -5.11 18.05
CA GLY A 100 8.24 -6.22 18.82
C GLY A 100 6.73 -6.33 18.69
N GLU A 101 6.02 -5.34 18.14
CA GLU A 101 4.59 -5.43 17.90
C GLU A 101 4.26 -6.43 16.77
N THR A 102 3.14 -7.11 16.93
CA THR A 102 2.58 -7.99 15.88
C THR A 102 1.61 -7.19 15.02
N VAL A 103 1.78 -7.25 13.70
CA VAL A 103 0.98 -6.52 12.72
C VAL A 103 0.27 -7.50 11.79
N LEU A 104 -1.06 -7.50 11.77
CA LEU A 104 -1.85 -8.27 10.80
C LEU A 104 -2.12 -7.42 9.55
N ILE A 105 -1.69 -7.89 8.40
CA ILE A 105 -1.79 -7.20 7.12
C ILE A 105 -2.74 -7.99 6.22
N HIS A 106 -3.93 -7.46 5.97
CA HIS A 106 -4.86 -8.05 5.02
C HIS A 106 -4.41 -7.82 3.58
N ALA A 107 -4.77 -8.75 2.68
CA ALA A 107 -4.31 -8.75 1.30
C ALA A 107 -2.77 -8.65 1.19
N GLY A 108 -2.05 -9.48 1.95
CA GLY A 108 -0.58 -9.44 2.08
C GLY A 108 0.19 -9.55 0.77
N SER A 109 -0.42 -10.09 -0.28
CA SER A 109 0.18 -10.19 -1.63
C SER A 109 -0.11 -8.99 -2.54
N SER A 110 -0.87 -8.00 -2.08
CA SER A 110 -1.14 -6.77 -2.85
C SER A 110 0.08 -5.85 -2.89
N GLY A 111 0.03 -4.81 -3.70
CA GLY A 111 1.10 -3.80 -3.71
C GLY A 111 1.36 -3.20 -2.33
N VAL A 112 0.29 -2.76 -1.64
CA VAL A 112 0.40 -2.23 -0.26
C VAL A 112 0.84 -3.31 0.72
N GLY A 113 0.28 -4.52 0.61
CA GLY A 113 0.63 -5.64 1.50
C GLY A 113 2.10 -6.02 1.42
N THR A 114 2.65 -6.14 0.22
CA THR A 114 4.08 -6.49 0.01
C THR A 114 5.03 -5.40 0.52
N ALA A 115 4.64 -4.14 0.40
CA ALA A 115 5.37 -3.01 0.99
C ALA A 115 5.27 -3.03 2.52
N ALA A 116 4.07 -3.22 3.05
CA ALA A 116 3.81 -3.21 4.50
C ALA A 116 4.56 -4.34 5.24
N ILE A 117 4.67 -5.54 4.65
CA ILE A 117 5.47 -6.64 5.22
C ILE A 117 6.93 -6.20 5.42
N GLN A 118 7.52 -5.64 4.38
CA GLN A 118 8.92 -5.24 4.39
C GLN A 118 9.17 -4.06 5.34
N LEU A 119 8.29 -3.06 5.35
CA LEU A 119 8.39 -1.90 6.26
C LEU A 119 8.14 -2.29 7.72
N ALA A 120 7.16 -3.15 8.01
CA ALA A 120 6.91 -3.64 9.36
C ALA A 120 8.13 -4.40 9.91
N ARG A 121 8.72 -5.26 9.08
CA ARG A 121 9.93 -5.98 9.43
C ARG A 121 11.12 -5.05 9.67
N MET A 122 11.28 -4.03 8.83
CA MET A 122 12.33 -3.02 9.00
C MET A 122 12.16 -2.23 10.31
N ALA A 123 10.91 -1.98 10.72
CA ALA A 123 10.60 -1.37 12.01
C ALA A 123 10.78 -2.31 13.23
N GLY A 124 11.23 -3.55 13.01
CA GLY A 124 11.36 -4.55 14.08
C GLY A 124 10.06 -5.16 14.55
N ALA A 125 8.96 -4.95 13.82
CA ALA A 125 7.67 -5.57 14.08
C ALA A 125 7.58 -6.97 13.46
N ILE A 126 6.55 -7.73 13.83
CA ILE A 126 6.29 -9.10 13.41
C ILE A 126 5.08 -9.10 12.46
N PRO A 127 5.26 -9.08 11.13
CA PRO A 127 4.15 -9.07 10.19
C PRO A 127 3.51 -10.45 10.03
N LEU A 128 2.20 -10.51 10.18
CA LEU A 128 1.32 -11.62 9.82
C LEU A 128 0.46 -11.18 8.64
N VAL A 129 0.07 -12.09 7.76
CA VAL A 129 -0.68 -11.74 6.56
C VAL A 129 -1.89 -12.63 6.34
N THR A 130 -2.90 -12.09 5.65
CA THR A 130 -3.95 -12.89 5.02
C THR A 130 -3.83 -12.83 3.51
N ALA A 131 -4.02 -13.95 2.83
CA ALA A 131 -4.12 -14.02 1.38
C ALA A 131 -5.03 -15.18 0.95
N GLY A 132 -5.42 -15.23 -0.32
CA GLY A 132 -6.42 -16.19 -0.82
C GLY A 132 -5.83 -17.41 -1.52
N SER A 133 -4.51 -17.68 -1.40
CA SER A 133 -3.88 -18.89 -1.91
C SER A 133 -2.53 -19.13 -1.26
N ARG A 134 -2.12 -20.40 -1.22
CA ARG A 134 -0.82 -20.82 -0.69
C ARG A 134 0.36 -20.15 -1.41
N HIS A 135 0.28 -19.99 -2.73
CA HIS A 135 1.33 -19.34 -3.51
C HIS A 135 1.54 -17.88 -3.10
N LYS A 136 0.44 -17.15 -2.84
CA LYS A 136 0.49 -15.76 -2.33
C LYS A 136 1.11 -15.69 -0.93
N LEU A 137 0.79 -16.66 -0.06
CA LEU A 137 1.37 -16.73 1.29
C LEU A 137 2.87 -17.03 1.23
N GLN A 138 3.31 -17.96 0.41
CA GLN A 138 4.73 -18.27 0.22
C GLN A 138 5.55 -17.03 -0.25
N MET A 139 4.97 -16.22 -1.11
CA MET A 139 5.62 -14.96 -1.51
C MET A 139 5.72 -13.99 -0.34
N ALA A 140 4.65 -13.84 0.45
CA ALA A 140 4.66 -12.98 1.64
C ALA A 140 5.69 -13.45 2.68
N GLU A 141 5.84 -14.75 2.89
CA GLU A 141 6.86 -15.34 3.76
C GLU A 141 8.28 -15.02 3.27
N LYS A 142 8.53 -15.10 1.96
CA LYS A 142 9.82 -14.71 1.35
C LYS A 142 10.14 -13.23 1.57
N LEU A 143 9.14 -12.36 1.64
CA LEU A 143 9.28 -10.95 1.96
C LEU A 143 9.49 -10.70 3.48
N GLY A 144 9.28 -11.71 4.30
CA GLY A 144 9.52 -11.69 5.73
C GLY A 144 8.28 -11.69 6.61
N ALA A 145 7.11 -12.09 6.09
CA ALA A 145 5.96 -12.38 6.94
C ALA A 145 6.29 -13.57 7.86
N ALA A 146 6.03 -13.43 9.15
CA ALA A 146 6.28 -14.47 10.16
C ALA A 146 5.26 -15.61 10.09
N ALA A 147 4.05 -15.33 9.62
CA ALA A 147 3.03 -16.33 9.30
C ALA A 147 2.04 -15.77 8.29
N GLY A 148 1.36 -16.66 7.58
CA GLY A 148 0.33 -16.32 6.62
C GLY A 148 -0.88 -17.23 6.73
N PHE A 149 -2.09 -16.67 6.61
CA PHE A 149 -3.36 -17.37 6.77
C PHE A 149 -4.18 -17.31 5.48
N ASN A 150 -4.62 -18.47 5.00
CA ASN A 150 -5.50 -18.54 3.84
C ASN A 150 -6.95 -18.33 4.29
N TYR A 151 -7.48 -17.13 4.07
CA TYR A 151 -8.83 -16.76 4.49
C TYR A 151 -9.95 -17.57 3.83
N LYS A 152 -9.63 -18.37 2.80
CA LYS A 152 -10.58 -19.27 2.14
C LYS A 152 -10.64 -20.64 2.79
N GLU A 153 -9.62 -21.04 3.52
CA GLU A 153 -9.43 -22.39 4.07
C GLU A 153 -9.52 -22.42 5.60
N GLU A 154 -9.24 -21.27 6.27
CA GLU A 154 -9.22 -21.18 7.71
C GLU A 154 -9.79 -19.87 8.26
N ASP A 155 -10.15 -19.86 9.52
CA ASP A 155 -10.46 -18.62 10.24
C ASP A 155 -9.16 -17.91 10.65
N PHE A 156 -8.85 -16.82 9.97
CA PHE A 156 -7.62 -16.09 10.23
C PHE A 156 -7.56 -15.49 11.65
N SER A 157 -8.70 -15.21 12.29
CA SER A 157 -8.69 -14.67 13.64
C SER A 157 -8.29 -15.71 14.66
N GLU A 158 -8.79 -16.94 14.54
CA GLU A 158 -8.39 -18.07 15.39
C GLU A 158 -6.92 -18.46 15.14
N ALA A 159 -6.49 -18.50 13.87
CA ALA A 159 -5.11 -18.77 13.53
C ALA A 159 -4.15 -17.70 14.06
N THR A 160 -4.55 -16.43 13.99
CA THR A 160 -3.80 -15.30 14.58
C THR A 160 -3.70 -15.43 16.10
N LEU A 161 -4.81 -15.72 16.79
CA LEU A 161 -4.80 -15.93 18.25
C LEU A 161 -3.92 -17.12 18.64
N LYS A 162 -3.97 -18.20 17.88
CA LYS A 162 -3.08 -19.35 18.09
C LYS A 162 -1.60 -18.97 17.95
N PHE A 163 -1.25 -18.21 16.89
CA PHE A 163 0.13 -17.75 16.67
C PHE A 163 0.61 -16.85 17.81
N THR A 164 -0.24 -15.93 18.25
CA THR A 164 0.06 -14.96 19.33
C THR A 164 -0.19 -15.51 20.74
N LYS A 165 -0.46 -16.82 20.87
CA LYS A 165 -0.74 -17.50 22.15
C LYS A 165 -1.87 -16.80 22.95
N GLY A 166 -2.88 -16.31 22.25
CA GLY A 166 -4.04 -15.63 22.81
C GLY A 166 -3.88 -14.12 23.01
N ALA A 167 -2.70 -13.55 22.82
CA ALA A 167 -2.48 -12.11 23.03
C ALA A 167 -3.16 -11.22 21.97
N GLY A 168 -3.31 -11.73 20.75
CA GLY A 168 -3.81 -10.96 19.62
C GLY A 168 -2.73 -10.09 18.98
N VAL A 169 -3.11 -9.27 18.00
CA VAL A 169 -2.20 -8.39 17.25
C VAL A 169 -2.34 -6.94 17.70
N ASN A 170 -1.23 -6.24 17.75
CA ASN A 170 -1.18 -4.84 18.19
C ASN A 170 -1.70 -3.88 17.13
N LEU A 171 -1.53 -4.24 15.85
CA LEU A 171 -1.93 -3.41 14.73
C LEU A 171 -2.56 -4.27 13.63
N ILE A 172 -3.67 -3.79 13.06
CA ILE A 172 -4.31 -4.39 11.88
C ILE A 172 -4.33 -3.37 10.76
N LEU A 173 -3.82 -3.74 9.57
CA LEU A 173 -3.95 -2.97 8.35
C LEU A 173 -5.05 -3.60 7.49
N ASP A 174 -6.19 -2.92 7.39
CA ASP A 174 -7.41 -3.46 6.80
C ASP A 174 -7.89 -2.67 5.57
N CYS A 175 -7.87 -3.33 4.41
CA CYS A 175 -8.48 -2.85 3.17
C CYS A 175 -9.79 -3.57 2.83
N ILE A 176 -10.26 -4.48 3.68
CA ILE A 176 -11.43 -5.33 3.43
C ILE A 176 -12.70 -4.72 4.04
N GLY A 177 -12.64 -4.36 5.31
CA GLY A 177 -13.76 -3.69 5.99
C GLY A 177 -14.85 -4.63 6.45
N GLY A 178 -16.10 -4.33 6.08
CA GLY A 178 -17.31 -4.90 6.66
C GLY A 178 -17.34 -6.41 6.84
N SER A 179 -16.93 -7.19 5.85
CA SER A 179 -16.94 -8.66 5.97
C SER A 179 -15.91 -9.23 6.96
N TYR A 180 -14.93 -8.42 7.41
CA TYR A 180 -13.84 -8.86 8.32
C TYR A 180 -13.95 -8.27 9.73
N TRP A 181 -14.89 -7.38 9.99
CA TRP A 181 -14.93 -6.61 11.24
C TRP A 181 -14.91 -7.50 12.50
N GLU A 182 -15.70 -8.57 12.52
CA GLU A 182 -15.79 -9.42 13.69
C GLU A 182 -14.50 -10.18 13.97
N LYS A 183 -13.93 -10.77 12.92
CA LYS A 183 -12.65 -11.47 13.01
C LYS A 183 -11.51 -10.53 13.41
N ASN A 184 -11.48 -9.31 12.87
CA ASN A 184 -10.51 -8.28 13.23
C ASN A 184 -10.57 -7.94 14.72
N VAL A 185 -11.76 -7.64 15.24
CA VAL A 185 -11.91 -7.35 16.68
C VAL A 185 -11.56 -8.56 17.54
N ASN A 186 -11.92 -9.78 17.12
CA ASN A 186 -11.62 -10.98 17.88
C ASN A 186 -10.11 -11.18 18.05
N CYS A 187 -9.30 -10.96 17.02
CA CYS A 187 -7.85 -11.15 17.09
C CYS A 187 -7.07 -9.86 17.42
N LEU A 188 -7.73 -8.72 17.61
CA LEU A 188 -7.09 -7.50 18.09
C LEU A 188 -6.64 -7.67 19.54
N ALA A 189 -5.42 -7.26 19.87
CA ALA A 189 -4.92 -7.24 21.23
C ALA A 189 -5.62 -6.17 22.08
N LEU A 190 -5.46 -6.23 23.40
CA LEU A 190 -5.81 -5.11 24.28
C LEU A 190 -5.00 -3.87 23.87
N ASP A 191 -5.64 -2.71 23.86
CA ASP A 191 -5.09 -1.43 23.39
C ASP A 191 -4.61 -1.45 21.92
N GLY A 192 -5.06 -2.44 21.16
CA GLY A 192 -4.71 -2.61 19.75
C GLY A 192 -5.30 -1.53 18.85
N ARG A 193 -4.67 -1.34 17.69
CA ARG A 193 -5.07 -0.35 16.69
C ARG A 193 -5.49 -1.07 15.40
N TRP A 194 -6.70 -0.80 14.94
CA TRP A 194 -7.23 -1.31 13.68
C TRP A 194 -7.35 -0.14 12.71
N ILE A 195 -6.54 -0.14 11.66
CA ILE A 195 -6.52 0.90 10.63
C ILE A 195 -7.28 0.42 9.40
N LEU A 196 -8.43 1.04 9.15
CA LEU A 196 -9.27 0.81 7.99
C LEU A 196 -8.90 1.81 6.88
N TYR A 197 -8.41 1.30 5.74
CA TYR A 197 -8.01 2.13 4.59
C TYR A 197 -8.65 1.70 3.26
N GLY A 198 -9.58 0.76 3.30
CA GLY A 198 -10.35 0.31 2.14
C GLY A 198 -11.57 -0.50 2.55
N LEU A 199 -12.48 -0.73 1.59
CA LEU A 199 -13.77 -1.39 1.82
C LEU A 199 -14.05 -2.46 0.74
N MET A 200 -13.04 -3.26 0.39
CA MET A 200 -13.16 -4.29 -0.65
C MET A 200 -14.18 -5.39 -0.30
N GLY A 201 -14.43 -5.62 0.99
CA GLY A 201 -15.40 -6.57 1.53
C GLY A 201 -16.70 -5.92 2.02
N GLY A 202 -16.97 -4.68 1.61
CA GLY A 202 -18.17 -3.93 1.96
C GLY A 202 -17.96 -2.94 3.11
N ALA A 203 -18.94 -2.04 3.24
CA ALA A 203 -18.94 -0.97 4.25
C ALA A 203 -19.82 -1.31 5.47
N ASP A 204 -20.81 -2.17 5.26
CA ASP A 204 -21.82 -2.43 6.27
C ASP A 204 -21.33 -3.45 7.30
N ILE A 205 -21.73 -3.22 8.52
CA ILE A 205 -21.48 -4.14 9.65
C ILE A 205 -22.80 -4.45 10.36
N SER A 206 -22.91 -5.67 10.87
CA SER A 206 -24.02 -6.10 11.72
C SER A 206 -23.45 -6.73 12.98
N GLY A 207 -23.90 -6.26 14.16
CA GLY A 207 -23.47 -6.82 15.43
C GLY A 207 -22.78 -5.81 16.37
N PRO A 208 -22.27 -6.28 17.52
CA PRO A 208 -21.87 -5.43 18.65
C PRO A 208 -20.41 -4.93 18.54
N LEU A 209 -20.03 -4.28 17.41
CA LEU A 209 -18.68 -3.78 17.18
C LEU A 209 -18.20 -2.88 18.33
N PHE A 210 -19.01 -1.92 18.74
CA PHE A 210 -18.62 -0.96 19.78
C PHE A 210 -18.37 -1.63 21.12
N SER A 211 -19.23 -2.60 21.52
CA SER A 211 -19.03 -3.37 22.73
C SER A 211 -17.71 -4.14 22.69
N LYS A 212 -17.45 -4.86 21.57
CA LYS A 212 -16.21 -5.62 21.43
C LYS A 212 -14.95 -4.74 21.45
N LEU A 213 -14.96 -3.58 20.76
CA LEU A 213 -13.86 -2.62 20.79
C LEU A 213 -13.65 -2.00 22.17
N LEU A 214 -14.75 -1.65 22.88
CA LEU A 214 -14.66 -1.09 24.22
C LEU A 214 -13.94 -2.02 25.19
N PHE A 215 -14.30 -3.30 25.19
CA PHE A 215 -13.64 -4.29 26.06
C PHE A 215 -12.18 -4.57 25.67
N LYS A 216 -11.82 -4.34 24.41
CA LYS A 216 -10.43 -4.38 23.95
C LYS A 216 -9.67 -3.07 24.23
N ARG A 217 -10.35 -1.98 24.65
CA ARG A 217 -9.82 -0.61 24.64
C ARG A 217 -9.19 -0.28 23.27
N GLY A 218 -9.76 -0.89 22.21
CA GLY A 218 -9.24 -0.86 20.87
C GLY A 218 -9.54 0.47 20.18
N SER A 219 -8.66 0.87 19.27
CA SER A 219 -8.82 2.03 18.40
C SER A 219 -9.17 1.59 16.98
N LEU A 220 -10.29 2.09 16.46
CA LEU A 220 -10.60 1.99 15.01
C LEU A 220 -10.26 3.32 14.37
N ILE A 221 -9.25 3.31 13.49
CA ILE A 221 -8.74 4.51 12.83
C ILE A 221 -8.98 4.37 11.33
N THR A 222 -9.59 5.37 10.71
CA THR A 222 -9.81 5.39 9.26
C THR A 222 -8.88 6.37 8.58
N THR A 223 -8.39 6.02 7.40
CA THR A 223 -7.52 6.91 6.61
C THR A 223 -7.60 6.62 5.12
N LEU A 224 -7.37 7.65 4.31
CA LEU A 224 -7.21 7.58 2.87
C LEU A 224 -6.07 8.52 2.46
N LEU A 225 -5.10 8.03 1.70
CA LEU A 225 -3.99 8.87 1.22
C LEU A 225 -4.46 9.86 0.16
N ARG A 226 -5.27 9.40 -0.79
CA ARG A 226 -5.68 10.21 -1.97
C ARG A 226 -6.37 11.51 -1.59
N SER A 227 -7.20 11.52 -0.56
CA SER A 227 -7.96 12.70 -0.10
C SER A 227 -7.20 13.61 0.86
N ARG A 228 -5.96 13.26 1.25
CA ARG A 228 -5.12 14.13 2.08
C ARG A 228 -4.73 15.41 1.33
N ASP A 229 -4.59 16.49 2.07
CA ASP A 229 -4.15 17.78 1.53
C ASP A 229 -2.70 17.75 1.02
N LYS A 230 -2.32 18.79 0.29
CA LYS A 230 -0.98 18.90 -0.31
C LYS A 230 0.13 18.88 0.75
N LYS A 231 -0.05 19.58 1.87
CA LYS A 231 0.95 19.69 2.93
C LYS A 231 1.20 18.36 3.62
N TYR A 232 0.15 17.57 3.83
CA TYR A 232 0.29 16.22 4.38
C TYR A 232 1.08 15.31 3.43
N LYS A 233 0.71 15.30 2.13
CA LYS A 233 1.39 14.49 1.12
C LYS A 233 2.85 14.88 0.95
N GLN A 234 3.16 16.17 0.96
CA GLN A 234 4.52 16.67 0.91
C GLN A 234 5.36 16.10 2.06
N ARG A 235 4.90 16.25 3.30
CA ARG A 235 5.60 15.70 4.49
C ARG A 235 5.75 14.18 4.44
N LEU A 236 4.74 13.48 3.91
CA LEU A 236 4.81 12.03 3.73
C LEU A 236 5.89 11.65 2.72
N VAL A 237 5.95 12.32 1.57
CA VAL A 237 6.96 12.10 0.53
C VAL A 237 8.35 12.42 1.04
N GLU A 238 8.52 13.56 1.74
CA GLU A 238 9.80 13.95 2.36
C GLU A 238 10.27 12.88 3.35
N ALA A 239 9.43 12.49 4.31
CA ALA A 239 9.78 11.48 5.31
C ALA A 239 10.11 10.12 4.68
N PHE A 240 9.33 9.69 3.69
CA PHE A 240 9.60 8.44 2.96
C PHE A 240 10.92 8.51 2.20
N THR A 241 11.19 9.63 1.52
CA THR A 241 12.42 9.85 0.75
C THR A 241 13.66 9.82 1.65
N GLU A 242 13.58 10.42 2.82
CA GLU A 242 14.70 10.43 3.78
C GLU A 242 14.90 9.09 4.48
N GLN A 243 13.83 8.47 4.95
CA GLN A 243 13.92 7.33 5.85
C GLN A 243 13.90 5.97 5.15
N ILE A 244 13.22 5.87 4.02
CA ILE A 244 12.91 4.58 3.38
C ILE A 244 13.60 4.42 2.03
N LEU A 245 13.61 5.46 1.20
CA LEU A 245 14.09 5.37 -0.16
C LEU A 245 15.56 4.88 -0.28
N PRO A 246 16.50 5.25 0.62
CA PRO A 246 17.86 4.72 0.59
C PRO A 246 17.95 3.19 0.70
N HIS A 247 16.96 2.55 1.32
CA HIS A 247 16.94 1.09 1.48
C HIS A 247 16.60 0.31 0.21
N PHE A 248 16.21 0.97 -0.86
CA PHE A 248 16.04 0.31 -2.17
C PHE A 248 17.38 0.10 -2.90
N SER A 249 18.45 0.73 -2.44
CA SER A 249 19.79 0.52 -3.00
C SER A 249 20.25 -0.92 -2.84
N THR A 250 21.02 -1.40 -3.81
CA THR A 250 21.69 -2.73 -3.74
C THR A 250 22.67 -2.86 -2.61
N GLU A 251 23.15 -1.75 -2.07
CA GLU A 251 24.12 -1.70 -0.96
C GLU A 251 23.46 -1.74 0.42
N SER A 252 22.14 -1.62 0.49
CA SER A 252 21.44 -1.65 1.77
C SER A 252 21.47 -3.05 2.39
N PRO A 253 21.85 -3.19 3.66
CA PRO A 253 21.81 -4.46 4.38
C PRO A 253 20.38 -4.98 4.59
N GLN A 254 19.40 -4.10 4.55
CA GLN A 254 17.96 -4.41 4.61
C GLN A 254 17.29 -3.94 3.33
N ARG A 255 17.74 -4.51 2.21
CA ARG A 255 17.25 -4.09 0.90
C ARG A 255 15.74 -4.28 0.76
N LEU A 256 15.06 -3.18 0.43
CA LEU A 256 13.66 -3.17 0.05
C LEU A 256 13.50 -3.37 -1.45
N LEU A 257 12.47 -4.12 -1.85
CA LEU A 257 12.21 -4.42 -3.26
C LEU A 257 10.73 -4.19 -3.59
N PRO A 258 10.41 -3.37 -4.60
CA PRO A 258 9.05 -3.30 -5.11
C PRO A 258 8.71 -4.63 -5.78
N VAL A 259 7.56 -5.20 -5.42
CA VAL A 259 7.08 -6.43 -6.04
C VAL A 259 6.30 -6.08 -7.29
N LEU A 260 6.93 -6.31 -8.43
CA LEU A 260 6.34 -6.13 -9.75
C LEU A 260 5.86 -7.48 -10.28
N ASP A 261 4.54 -7.61 -10.48
CA ASP A 261 3.94 -8.84 -10.99
C ASP A 261 4.04 -8.91 -12.52
N ARG A 262 3.51 -7.90 -13.20
CA ARG A 262 3.50 -7.82 -14.67
C ARG A 262 3.60 -6.39 -15.16
N VAL A 263 4.21 -6.27 -16.35
CA VAL A 263 4.19 -5.06 -17.17
C VAL A 263 3.36 -5.34 -18.41
N TYR A 264 2.41 -4.47 -18.70
CA TYR A 264 1.61 -4.51 -19.92
C TYR A 264 1.87 -3.26 -20.76
N PRO A 265 1.93 -3.36 -22.08
CA PRO A 265 1.86 -2.16 -22.91
C PRO A 265 0.50 -1.49 -22.71
N VAL A 266 0.44 -0.15 -22.77
CA VAL A 266 -0.81 0.59 -22.56
C VAL A 266 -1.92 0.16 -23.52
N THR A 267 -1.57 -0.34 -24.71
CA THR A 267 -2.51 -0.88 -25.70
C THR A 267 -3.25 -2.13 -25.20
N ALA A 268 -2.69 -2.85 -24.20
CA ALA A 268 -3.30 -4.01 -23.55
C ALA A 268 -3.93 -3.65 -22.18
N ILE A 269 -4.34 -2.39 -21.96
CA ILE A 269 -4.90 -1.92 -20.71
C ILE A 269 -6.15 -2.69 -20.26
N GLN A 270 -6.97 -3.15 -21.20
CA GLN A 270 -8.17 -3.96 -20.89
C GLN A 270 -7.78 -5.32 -20.29
N GLU A 271 -6.75 -5.96 -20.83
CA GLU A 271 -6.21 -7.22 -20.32
C GLU A 271 -5.58 -7.03 -18.91
N ALA A 272 -4.83 -5.93 -18.71
CA ALA A 272 -4.26 -5.59 -17.42
C ALA A 272 -5.34 -5.41 -16.34
N HIS A 273 -6.43 -4.73 -16.67
CA HIS A 273 -7.58 -4.57 -15.77
C HIS A 273 -8.29 -5.90 -15.50
N ALA A 274 -8.55 -6.72 -16.53
CA ALA A 274 -9.15 -8.04 -16.36
C ALA A 274 -8.28 -8.96 -15.49
N TYR A 275 -6.96 -8.91 -15.69
CA TYR A 275 -6.02 -9.65 -14.87
C TYR A 275 -6.05 -9.19 -13.39
N MET A 276 -6.09 -7.88 -13.15
CA MET A 276 -6.25 -7.33 -11.80
C MET A 276 -7.55 -7.80 -11.13
N GLU A 277 -8.66 -7.75 -11.85
CA GLU A 277 -9.98 -8.17 -11.35
C GLU A 277 -10.07 -9.68 -11.10
N SER A 278 -9.27 -10.48 -11.80
CA SER A 278 -9.17 -11.93 -11.54
C SER A 278 -8.52 -12.28 -10.20
N ASN A 279 -7.97 -11.28 -9.50
CA ASN A 279 -7.26 -11.44 -8.21
C ASN A 279 -6.11 -12.48 -8.25
N LYS A 280 -5.47 -12.62 -9.42
CA LYS A 280 -4.32 -13.54 -9.59
C LYS A 280 -2.98 -12.86 -9.30
N ASN A 281 -2.93 -11.54 -9.41
CA ASN A 281 -1.72 -10.76 -9.25
C ASN A 281 -1.09 -10.86 -7.85
N MET A 282 0.23 -10.69 -7.83
CA MET A 282 1.05 -10.57 -6.62
C MET A 282 1.94 -9.33 -6.75
N GLY A 283 1.68 -8.31 -5.96
CA GLY A 283 2.32 -7.01 -6.10
C GLY A 283 1.62 -6.12 -7.13
N LYS A 284 2.41 -5.35 -7.87
CA LYS A 284 1.94 -4.30 -8.76
C LYS A 284 1.89 -4.74 -10.22
N ILE A 285 0.86 -4.26 -10.92
CA ILE A 285 0.75 -4.32 -12.38
C ILE A 285 1.09 -2.93 -12.90
N VAL A 286 2.01 -2.85 -13.85
CA VAL A 286 2.48 -1.59 -14.44
C VAL A 286 2.07 -1.53 -15.91
N LEU A 287 1.67 -0.36 -16.36
CA LEU A 287 1.43 -0.06 -17.77
C LEU A 287 2.63 0.70 -18.33
N GLU A 288 3.18 0.21 -19.43
CA GLU A 288 4.25 0.89 -20.17
C GLU A 288 3.65 1.68 -21.31
N LEU A 289 3.99 2.96 -21.37
CA LEU A 289 3.56 3.86 -22.40
C LEU A 289 4.68 4.02 -23.46
N PRO A 290 4.35 4.23 -24.74
CA PRO A 290 5.35 4.52 -25.78
C PRO A 290 6.14 5.79 -25.42
N GLN A 291 7.43 5.74 -25.69
CA GLN A 291 8.33 6.90 -25.58
C GLN A 291 8.10 7.89 -26.71
#